data_86b5a0bafefe0e44bca721a0ad5dd10c
#
_entry.id   86b5a0bafefe0e44bca721a0ad5dd10c
#
_cell.length_a   1.000
_cell.length_b   1.000
_cell.length_c   1.000
_cell.angle_alpha   90.00
_cell.angle_beta   90.00
_cell.angle_gamma   90.00
#
_symmetry.space_group_name_H-M   'P 1'
#
loop_
_entity.id
_entity.type
_entity.pdbx_description
1 polymer ?
#
loop_
_entity_poly.entity_id
_entity_poly.type
_entity_poly.pdbx_seq_one_letter_code
_entity_poly.pdbx_strand_id
1 'polypeptide(L)'
;MTFIEKSLCPMYGEPTEDPIFVFTQFYIPDDSRYKEIKEALYKNVLNPHIYKIILINERIYSVDELGIDSPKIHQIDHGSRLMYSDFFKLSQSYPGYHVLINSDIELDESIQKIRESDIHEKKKMYWLLRYEKDTLFGNGRADSADTWIFHHNFPLTHQEQKVFKFSMGIPGCDNKVAYLCSILGYGIYNDPLSIRALHHHASSERNYAPTLPPPYMLIIPHGIHITPKNIPMSTIETYTLSMRALASYIQQTEPFIIPRISGIENIVACTKTLSDNLRSAMKQNAGIHVSGQTSLYQYSYLYLKAFEVCSLYASWEPWGKYVQHLGTTQSYIQHTYPKPTFLAYGFDIFHSIHEPWTHGLRGKRILIISPFIDTIRHQPRKEIYGVDLFPECTLVYIKPPQTQGTESSRDWHVEYTLFCAELYKIKDTFDVALCSCGGYANPVCYYLYTIGKSAIYVGGVLQMYFGIYGNRWMKERPEIMKLYMNSHWKRPSSSETPLGASSIENKCYW
;
A
#
# COMPACT_ATOMS: atom_id res chain seq x y z
N MET A 1 -15.04 24.04 26.28
CA MET A 1 -13.94 24.99 26.04
C MET A 1 -13.38 25.38 27.39
N THR A 2 -12.05 25.48 27.49
CA THR A 2 -11.30 25.75 28.74
C THR A 2 -11.38 24.63 29.77
N PHE A 3 -10.42 23.71 29.65
CA PHE A 3 -9.79 23.02 30.78
C PHE A 3 -8.74 22.09 30.20
N ILE A 4 -7.51 22.47 30.18
CA ILE A 4 -6.27 21.67 30.33
C ILE A 4 -5.10 22.64 30.14
N GLU A 5 -4.91 23.50 31.09
CA GLU A 5 -3.63 24.08 31.44
C GLU A 5 -3.58 24.11 32.98
N LYS A 6 -2.83 23.17 33.52
CA LYS A 6 -2.11 23.19 34.79
C LYS A 6 -2.12 21.82 35.43
N SER A 7 -1.07 21.07 35.18
CA SER A 7 -0.26 20.36 36.17
C SER A 7 0.73 19.39 35.48
N LEU A 8 1.66 19.91 34.76
CA LEU A 8 2.96 19.24 34.61
C LEU A 8 3.70 19.54 35.93
N CYS A 9 3.63 18.62 36.89
CA CYS A 9 4.37 18.74 38.13
C CYS A 9 5.86 18.55 37.83
N PRO A 10 6.75 19.53 38.11
CA PRO A 10 8.17 19.40 37.86
C PRO A 10 8.82 18.67 39.02
N MET A 11 8.83 17.34 39.00
CA MET A 11 9.56 16.53 40.00
C MET A 11 10.67 15.67 39.36
N TYR A 12 10.91 15.78 38.09
CA TYR A 12 12.11 15.27 37.46
C TYR A 12 12.68 16.39 36.60
N GLY A 13 13.98 16.67 36.69
CA GLY A 13 14.65 17.65 35.84
C GLY A 13 14.32 17.38 34.37
N GLU A 14 14.31 18.44 33.54
CA GLU A 14 14.07 18.28 32.11
C GLU A 14 15.03 17.19 31.60
N PRO A 15 14.50 16.16 30.91
CA PRO A 15 15.36 15.11 30.38
C PRO A 15 16.34 15.74 29.40
N THR A 16 17.61 15.42 29.55
CA THR A 16 18.69 15.88 28.66
C THR A 16 18.59 15.25 27.27
N GLU A 17 17.75 14.24 27.10
CA GLU A 17 17.44 13.51 25.87
C GLU A 17 15.91 13.38 25.73
N ASP A 18 15.43 13.19 24.50
CA ASP A 18 14.02 12.98 24.23
C ASP A 18 13.45 11.83 25.06
N PRO A 19 12.38 12.04 25.84
CA PRO A 19 11.82 11.03 26.71
C PRO A 19 11.07 9.96 25.93
N ILE A 20 11.05 8.73 26.49
CA ILE A 20 10.28 7.62 25.96
C ILE A 20 8.96 7.51 26.72
N PHE A 21 7.85 7.73 26.00
CA PHE A 21 6.49 7.55 26.51
C PHE A 21 5.93 6.24 25.98
N VAL A 22 5.46 5.39 26.89
CA VAL A 22 4.76 4.15 26.53
C VAL A 22 3.25 4.38 26.62
N PHE A 23 2.53 4.02 25.59
CA PHE A 23 1.07 4.10 25.51
C PHE A 23 0.50 2.69 25.41
N THR A 24 -0.50 2.41 26.25
CA THR A 24 -1.20 1.13 26.20
C THR A 24 -2.60 1.28 26.85
N GLN A 25 -3.39 0.23 26.81
CA GLN A 25 -4.65 0.14 27.54
C GLN A 25 -4.54 -0.91 28.63
N PHE A 26 -4.86 -0.54 29.87
CA PHE A 26 -5.05 -1.50 30.94
C PHE A 26 -6.52 -1.86 31.03
N TYR A 27 -6.82 -3.15 31.25
CA TYR A 27 -8.17 -3.66 31.46
C TYR A 27 -8.13 -4.91 32.35
N ILE A 28 -9.25 -5.29 32.91
CA ILE A 28 -9.37 -6.48 33.77
C ILE A 28 -10.14 -7.57 33.01
N PRO A 29 -9.43 -8.52 32.37
CA PRO A 29 -10.04 -9.70 31.76
C PRO A 29 -10.26 -10.80 32.80
N ASP A 30 -10.31 -12.09 32.33
CA ASP A 30 -10.22 -13.24 33.21
C ASP A 30 -8.92 -13.31 34.05
N ASP A 31 -8.91 -14.12 35.10
CA ASP A 31 -7.85 -14.15 36.11
C ASP A 31 -6.45 -14.42 35.60
N SER A 32 -6.31 -15.25 34.55
CA SER A 32 -5.00 -15.61 34.00
C SER A 32 -4.39 -14.46 33.21
N ARG A 33 -5.15 -13.86 32.31
CA ARG A 33 -4.73 -12.76 31.49
C ARG A 33 -4.54 -11.46 32.28
N TYR A 34 -5.29 -11.29 33.34
CA TYR A 34 -5.12 -10.15 34.26
C TYR A 34 -3.72 -10.14 34.91
N LYS A 35 -3.21 -11.33 35.30
CA LYS A 35 -1.85 -11.46 35.84
C LYS A 35 -0.79 -11.08 34.80
N GLU A 36 -0.95 -11.51 33.56
CA GLU A 36 -0.04 -11.19 32.46
C GLU A 36 0.05 -9.68 32.24
N ILE A 37 -1.10 -8.99 32.18
CA ILE A 37 -1.18 -7.55 32.00
C ILE A 37 -0.53 -6.79 33.15
N LYS A 38 -0.78 -7.23 34.42
CA LYS A 38 -0.15 -6.62 35.59
C LYS A 38 1.35 -6.81 35.60
N GLU A 39 1.84 -7.99 35.26
CA GLU A 39 3.27 -8.28 35.19
C GLU A 39 3.97 -7.44 34.13
N ALA A 40 3.40 -7.36 32.91
CA ALA A 40 3.92 -6.51 31.86
C ALA A 40 3.95 -5.03 32.28
N LEU A 41 2.87 -4.52 32.89
CA LEU A 41 2.83 -3.17 33.43
C LEU A 41 3.91 -2.93 34.49
N TYR A 42 4.04 -3.87 35.44
CA TYR A 42 5.05 -3.78 36.51
C TYR A 42 6.48 -3.70 35.95
N LYS A 43 6.82 -4.57 35.00
CA LYS A 43 8.12 -4.58 34.32
C LYS A 43 8.40 -3.29 33.58
N ASN A 44 7.44 -2.77 32.84
CA ASN A 44 7.56 -1.49 32.13
C ASN A 44 7.76 -0.31 33.11
N VAL A 45 7.10 -0.32 34.26
CA VAL A 45 7.32 0.69 35.31
C VAL A 45 8.73 0.67 35.84
N LEU A 46 9.31 -0.52 36.04
CA LEU A 46 10.68 -0.70 36.54
C LEU A 46 11.75 -0.34 35.49
N ASN A 47 11.41 -0.33 34.21
CA ASN A 47 12.38 -0.01 33.16
C ASN A 47 12.87 1.44 33.30
N PRO A 48 14.19 1.68 33.53
CA PRO A 48 14.71 3.03 33.76
C PRO A 48 14.66 3.95 32.55
N HIS A 49 14.58 3.38 31.34
CA HIS A 49 14.55 4.15 30.08
C HIS A 49 13.15 4.67 29.73
N ILE A 50 12.09 4.12 30.33
CA ILE A 50 10.72 4.59 30.16
C ILE A 50 10.48 5.77 31.09
N TYR A 51 10.16 6.93 30.50
CA TYR A 51 9.88 8.15 31.25
C TYR A 51 8.49 8.12 31.90
N LYS A 52 7.45 7.83 31.09
CA LYS A 52 6.07 7.65 31.57
C LYS A 52 5.31 6.60 30.80
N ILE A 53 4.31 6.02 31.46
CA ILE A 53 3.36 5.07 30.90
C ILE A 53 1.98 5.73 30.91
N ILE A 54 1.41 5.93 29.75
CA ILE A 54 0.11 6.54 29.52
C ILE A 54 -0.90 5.43 29.29
N LEU A 55 -1.74 5.19 30.29
CA LEU A 55 -2.82 4.21 30.24
C LEU A 55 -4.08 4.89 29.71
N ILE A 56 -4.46 4.57 28.46
CA ILE A 56 -5.68 5.09 27.83
C ILE A 56 -6.78 4.07 28.05
N ASN A 57 -7.52 4.24 29.14
CA ASN A 57 -8.39 3.23 29.69
C ASN A 57 -9.88 3.52 29.46
N GLU A 58 -10.70 2.48 29.56
CA GLU A 58 -12.16 2.61 29.55
C GLU A 58 -12.70 3.30 30.82
N ARG A 59 -11.93 3.26 31.93
CA ARG A 59 -12.15 3.94 33.19
C ARG A 59 -10.84 4.12 33.93
N ILE A 60 -10.86 4.91 35.00
CA ILE A 60 -9.71 4.96 35.92
C ILE A 60 -9.71 3.72 36.81
N TYR A 61 -8.57 3.09 36.96
CA TYR A 61 -8.33 1.93 37.80
C TYR A 61 -7.64 2.36 39.10
N SER A 62 -8.00 1.73 40.22
CA SER A 62 -7.35 1.96 41.51
C SER A 62 -5.93 1.37 41.54
N VAL A 63 -5.12 1.78 42.48
CA VAL A 63 -3.77 1.22 42.72
C VAL A 63 -3.84 -0.30 42.98
N ASP A 64 -4.85 -0.76 43.70
CA ASP A 64 -5.05 -2.20 43.98
C ASP A 64 -5.35 -2.98 42.67
N GLU A 65 -6.15 -2.42 41.80
CA GLU A 65 -6.45 -3.00 40.49
C GLU A 65 -5.20 -3.02 39.58
N LEU A 66 -4.43 -1.93 39.50
CA LEU A 66 -3.20 -1.88 38.77
C LEU A 66 -2.12 -2.79 39.38
N GLY A 67 -2.13 -2.99 40.71
CA GLY A 67 -1.14 -3.76 41.45
C GLY A 67 0.19 -3.03 41.65
N ILE A 68 0.26 -1.75 41.30
CA ILE A 68 1.44 -0.91 41.47
C ILE A 68 1.05 0.56 41.63
N ASP A 69 1.72 1.24 42.55
CA ASP A 69 1.70 2.69 42.70
C ASP A 69 3.00 3.29 42.17
N SER A 70 2.91 4.13 41.16
CA SER A 70 4.09 4.73 40.53
C SER A 70 3.79 6.07 39.90
N PRO A 71 4.65 7.09 40.11
CA PRO A 71 4.52 8.38 39.44
C PRO A 71 4.79 8.33 37.95
N LYS A 72 5.29 7.21 37.42
CA LYS A 72 5.41 7.00 35.99
C LYS A 72 4.07 6.73 35.28
N ILE A 73 3.06 6.26 36.04
CA ILE A 73 1.74 5.94 35.49
C ILE A 73 0.88 7.20 35.39
N HIS A 74 0.37 7.46 34.22
CA HIS A 74 -0.65 8.47 33.96
C HIS A 74 -1.86 7.81 33.32
N GLN A 75 -3.02 7.85 33.96
CA GLN A 75 -4.27 7.28 33.45
C GLN A 75 -5.12 8.35 32.76
N ILE A 76 -5.68 8.02 31.61
CA ILE A 76 -6.65 8.81 30.86
C ILE A 76 -7.96 8.02 30.82
N ASP A 77 -9.04 8.58 31.36
CA ASP A 77 -10.39 8.03 31.18
C ASP A 77 -10.88 8.34 29.78
N HIS A 78 -10.82 7.33 28.92
CA HIS A 78 -11.22 7.43 27.52
C HIS A 78 -12.65 6.93 27.27
N GLY A 79 -13.18 6.12 28.19
CA GLY A 79 -14.55 5.60 28.15
C GLY A 79 -14.80 4.48 27.12
N SER A 80 -13.76 4.00 26.42
CA SER A 80 -13.90 2.95 25.40
C SER A 80 -12.58 2.23 25.12
N ARG A 81 -12.69 1.12 24.37
CA ARG A 81 -11.51 0.40 23.87
C ARG A 81 -10.65 1.31 23.01
N LEU A 82 -9.34 1.27 23.23
CA LEU A 82 -8.35 2.07 22.53
C LEU A 82 -8.34 1.78 21.01
N MET A 83 -8.48 2.85 20.22
CA MET A 83 -8.26 2.82 18.78
C MET A 83 -6.91 3.47 18.42
N TYR A 84 -6.34 3.10 17.27
CA TYR A 84 -5.11 3.76 16.80
C TYR A 84 -5.29 5.27 16.57
N SER A 85 -6.48 5.71 16.14
CA SER A 85 -6.80 7.16 16.02
C SER A 85 -6.68 7.91 17.35
N ASP A 86 -7.04 7.27 18.46
CA ASP A 86 -6.99 7.89 19.79
C ASP A 86 -5.55 8.02 20.25
N PHE A 87 -4.73 6.98 20.03
CA PHE A 87 -3.30 7.05 20.26
C PHE A 87 -2.66 8.20 19.48
N PHE A 88 -2.85 8.27 18.17
CA PHE A 88 -2.25 9.34 17.34
C PHE A 88 -2.71 10.74 17.75
N LYS A 89 -3.94 10.89 18.24
CA LYS A 89 -4.46 12.15 18.73
C LYS A 89 -3.84 12.54 20.08
N LEU A 90 -3.82 11.61 21.02
CA LEU A 90 -3.38 11.88 22.41
C LEU A 90 -1.86 12.01 22.49
N SER A 91 -1.10 11.21 21.75
CA SER A 91 0.36 11.21 21.77
C SER A 91 0.97 12.56 21.36
N GLN A 92 0.27 13.37 20.55
CA GLN A 92 0.74 14.70 20.15
C GLN A 92 1.01 15.67 21.31
N SER A 93 0.42 15.40 22.48
CA SER A 93 0.66 16.21 23.69
C SER A 93 1.94 15.83 24.45
N TYR A 94 2.67 14.85 24.00
CA TYR A 94 3.86 14.31 24.67
C TYR A 94 5.09 14.43 23.76
N PRO A 95 6.04 15.34 24.03
CA PRO A 95 7.23 15.48 23.19
C PRO A 95 8.21 14.32 23.46
N GLY A 96 8.70 13.65 22.41
CA GLY A 96 9.66 12.55 22.48
C GLY A 96 9.27 11.33 21.67
N TYR A 97 9.74 10.17 22.11
CA TYR A 97 9.44 8.87 21.49
C TYR A 97 8.10 8.34 21.99
N HIS A 98 7.23 7.94 21.09
CA HIS A 98 5.92 7.37 21.39
C HIS A 98 5.93 5.88 21.12
N VAL A 99 5.85 5.06 22.13
CA VAL A 99 5.85 3.60 22.05
C VAL A 99 4.47 3.08 22.38
N LEU A 100 3.70 2.69 21.38
CA LEU A 100 2.41 2.02 21.55
C LEU A 100 2.64 0.53 21.69
N ILE A 101 2.08 -0.11 22.69
CA ILE A 101 2.20 -1.55 22.93
C ILE A 101 0.86 -2.20 23.25
N ASN A 102 0.74 -3.49 22.99
CA ASN A 102 -0.34 -4.31 23.56
C ASN A 102 -0.13 -4.42 25.10
N SER A 103 -1.22 -4.64 25.83
CA SER A 103 -1.24 -4.61 27.30
C SER A 103 -0.37 -5.69 27.98
N ASP A 104 -0.05 -6.76 27.27
CA ASP A 104 0.72 -7.93 27.71
C ASP A 104 2.19 -7.91 27.22
N ILE A 105 2.67 -6.75 26.77
CA ILE A 105 4.04 -6.56 26.29
C ILE A 105 4.91 -5.84 27.32
N GLU A 106 6.05 -6.46 27.62
CA GLU A 106 7.17 -5.87 28.35
C GLU A 106 8.23 -5.37 27.38
N LEU A 107 8.75 -4.18 27.60
CA LEU A 107 9.93 -3.65 26.92
C LEU A 107 11.14 -3.80 27.86
N ASP A 108 12.18 -4.51 27.44
CA ASP A 108 13.41 -4.62 28.19
C ASP A 108 14.31 -3.38 28.02
N GLU A 109 15.52 -3.41 28.58
CA GLU A 109 16.47 -2.28 28.51
C GLU A 109 16.88 -1.93 27.08
N SER A 110 16.67 -2.84 26.10
CA SER A 110 17.01 -2.58 24.69
C SER A 110 16.19 -1.45 24.09
N ILE A 111 15.07 -1.04 24.69
CA ILE A 111 14.28 0.10 24.19
C ILE A 111 15.08 1.40 24.09
N GLN A 112 16.13 1.58 24.91
CA GLN A 112 17.02 2.73 24.82
C GLN A 112 17.68 2.91 23.45
N LYS A 113 17.89 1.80 22.72
CA LYS A 113 18.53 1.82 21.38
C LYS A 113 17.72 2.61 20.36
N ILE A 114 16.45 2.91 20.63
CA ILE A 114 15.67 3.77 19.73
C ILE A 114 16.32 5.15 19.55
N ARG A 115 17.09 5.63 20.55
CA ARG A 115 17.81 6.89 20.47
C ARG A 115 18.99 6.86 19.50
N GLU A 116 19.49 5.67 19.15
CA GLU A 116 20.54 5.47 18.17
C GLU A 116 20.00 5.49 16.73
N SER A 117 18.68 5.48 16.57
CA SER A 117 18.03 5.51 15.27
C SER A 117 17.78 6.94 14.79
N ASP A 118 17.56 7.12 13.51
CA ASP A 118 17.22 8.40 12.89
C ASP A 118 15.70 8.70 12.83
N ILE A 119 14.90 8.05 13.68
CA ILE A 119 13.43 8.22 13.72
C ILE A 119 13.01 9.65 14.10
N HIS A 120 13.86 10.38 14.84
CA HIS A 120 13.63 11.78 15.22
C HIS A 120 13.93 12.76 14.07
N GLU A 121 14.73 12.35 13.08
CA GLU A 121 15.11 13.13 11.91
C GLU A 121 14.29 12.78 10.67
N LYS A 122 13.81 11.52 10.59
CA LYS A 122 13.13 10.97 9.42
C LYS A 122 11.76 10.42 9.78
N LYS A 123 10.80 10.58 8.87
CA LYS A 123 9.45 10.04 9.03
C LYS A 123 9.46 8.52 8.97
N LYS A 124 9.78 7.88 10.11
CA LYS A 124 9.91 6.44 10.30
C LYS A 124 9.00 5.93 11.39
N MET A 125 8.75 4.63 11.35
CA MET A 125 8.04 3.89 12.38
C MET A 125 8.71 2.53 12.55
N TYR A 126 8.92 2.11 13.80
CA TYR A 126 9.26 0.72 14.10
C TYR A 126 7.97 -0.06 14.38
N TRP A 127 7.87 -1.22 13.77
CA TRP A 127 6.77 -2.16 13.82
C TRP A 127 7.35 -3.51 14.25
N LEU A 128 7.37 -3.78 15.58
CA LEU A 128 8.21 -4.82 16.15
C LEU A 128 7.45 -6.12 16.38
N LEU A 129 8.01 -7.20 15.83
CA LEU A 129 7.62 -8.56 16.16
C LEU A 129 8.04 -8.86 17.60
N ARG A 130 7.15 -9.46 18.37
CA ARG A 130 7.41 -9.84 19.76
C ARG A 130 8.29 -11.07 19.91
N TYR A 131 8.86 -11.22 21.10
CA TYR A 131 9.46 -12.45 21.59
C TYR A 131 8.46 -13.22 22.43
N GLU A 132 8.47 -14.54 22.28
CA GLU A 132 7.87 -15.48 23.23
C GLU A 132 8.99 -16.17 23.99
N LYS A 133 9.18 -15.79 25.24
CA LYS A 133 10.38 -16.10 26.05
C LYS A 133 11.63 -15.59 25.32
N ASP A 134 12.52 -16.50 24.90
CA ASP A 134 13.81 -16.17 24.28
C ASP A 134 13.81 -16.28 22.74
N THR A 135 12.69 -16.59 22.13
CA THR A 135 12.57 -16.81 20.69
C THR A 135 11.61 -15.83 20.03
N LEU A 136 11.93 -15.41 18.81
CA LEU A 136 11.03 -14.61 18.00
C LEU A 136 9.75 -15.39 17.68
N PHE A 137 8.62 -14.75 17.83
CA PHE A 137 7.33 -15.37 17.57
C PHE A 137 7.24 -15.91 16.14
N GLY A 138 6.77 -17.15 16.02
CA GLY A 138 6.59 -17.81 14.73
C GLY A 138 7.87 -17.90 13.88
N ASN A 139 9.04 -18.01 14.50
CA ASN A 139 10.36 -18.07 13.84
C ASN A 139 10.65 -16.84 12.96
N GLY A 140 10.20 -15.66 13.38
CA GLY A 140 10.42 -14.42 12.63
C GLY A 140 9.39 -14.13 11.56
N ARG A 141 8.10 -14.39 11.83
CA ARG A 141 7.02 -14.09 10.90
C ARG A 141 6.91 -12.59 10.59
N ALA A 142 6.45 -12.28 9.38
CA ALA A 142 6.37 -10.91 8.85
C ALA A 142 4.96 -10.27 8.99
N ASP A 143 3.99 -10.96 9.56
CA ASP A 143 2.58 -10.59 9.59
C ASP A 143 2.03 -10.36 11.00
N SER A 144 2.87 -10.04 11.98
CA SER A 144 2.47 -9.78 13.36
C SER A 144 3.37 -8.76 14.03
N ALA A 145 2.80 -7.80 14.73
CA ALA A 145 3.48 -6.87 15.63
C ALA A 145 2.64 -6.56 16.85
N ASP A 146 3.31 -6.28 17.95
CA ASP A 146 2.70 -5.94 19.23
C ASP A 146 3.27 -4.64 19.82
N THR A 147 4.19 -3.99 19.09
CA THR A 147 4.84 -2.72 19.48
C THR A 147 5.04 -1.83 18.27
N TRP A 148 4.65 -0.57 18.39
CA TRP A 148 4.78 0.46 17.35
C TRP A 148 5.47 1.68 17.95
N ILE A 149 6.58 2.15 17.32
CA ILE A 149 7.35 3.29 17.80
C ILE A 149 7.33 4.40 16.77
N PHE A 150 7.00 5.61 17.24
CA PHE A 150 6.92 6.83 16.45
C PHE A 150 7.72 7.94 17.15
N HIS A 151 7.92 9.05 16.49
CA HIS A 151 8.49 10.25 17.07
C HIS A 151 7.56 11.46 16.91
N HIS A 152 7.49 12.34 17.92
CA HIS A 152 6.59 13.49 17.92
C HIS A 152 6.84 14.50 16.80
N ASN A 153 8.05 14.52 16.20
CA ASN A 153 8.40 15.39 15.08
C ASN A 153 7.58 15.13 13.82
N PHE A 154 6.93 13.97 13.71
CA PHE A 154 6.15 13.57 12.54
C PHE A 154 4.70 13.22 12.93
N PRO A 155 3.94 14.20 13.46
CA PRO A 155 2.56 13.95 13.86
C PRO A 155 1.66 13.73 12.65
N LEU A 156 0.63 12.90 12.81
CA LEU A 156 -0.43 12.80 11.82
C LEU A 156 -1.38 13.99 11.93
N THR A 157 -1.77 14.53 10.77
CA THR A 157 -2.82 15.56 10.71
C THR A 157 -4.18 14.98 11.13
N HIS A 158 -5.11 15.84 11.50
CA HIS A 158 -6.46 15.41 11.87
C HIS A 158 -7.16 14.61 10.74
N GLN A 159 -6.90 14.95 9.47
CA GLN A 159 -7.45 14.19 8.34
C GLN A 159 -6.84 12.79 8.24
N GLU A 160 -5.53 12.69 8.42
CA GLU A 160 -4.80 11.40 8.39
C GLU A 160 -5.24 10.48 9.56
N GLN A 161 -5.46 11.02 10.75
CA GLN A 161 -5.94 10.24 11.90
C GLN A 161 -7.28 9.54 11.66
N LYS A 162 -8.15 10.10 10.81
CA LYS A 162 -9.48 9.53 10.53
C LYS A 162 -9.46 8.14 9.91
N VAL A 163 -8.38 7.74 9.23
CA VAL A 163 -8.29 6.41 8.62
C VAL A 163 -7.88 5.33 9.62
N PHE A 164 -7.42 5.72 10.83
CA PHE A 164 -7.01 4.82 11.90
C PHE A 164 -8.12 4.50 12.92
N LYS A 165 -9.38 4.74 12.58
CA LYS A 165 -10.54 4.44 13.43
C LYS A 165 -10.84 2.94 13.48
N PHE A 166 -9.95 2.18 14.08
CA PHE A 166 -10.13 0.76 14.40
C PHE A 166 -9.37 0.41 15.66
N SER A 167 -9.89 -0.58 16.40
CA SER A 167 -9.37 -0.94 17.72
C SER A 167 -8.05 -1.71 17.63
N MET A 168 -7.23 -1.53 18.65
CA MET A 168 -6.07 -2.40 18.90
C MET A 168 -6.52 -3.82 19.27
N GLY A 169 -5.63 -4.80 18.99
CA GLY A 169 -5.81 -6.19 19.37
C GLY A 169 -6.93 -6.93 18.64
N ILE A 170 -7.38 -6.42 17.48
CA ILE A 170 -8.23 -7.17 16.56
C ILE A 170 -7.40 -7.72 15.39
N PRO A 171 -7.72 -8.92 14.85
CA PRO A 171 -6.91 -9.53 13.79
C PRO A 171 -6.72 -8.63 12.59
N GLY A 172 -5.48 -8.46 12.14
CA GLY A 172 -5.08 -7.63 11.00
C GLY A 172 -4.89 -6.14 11.32
N CYS A 173 -5.08 -5.70 12.58
CA CYS A 173 -4.90 -4.29 12.95
C CYS A 173 -3.44 -3.85 12.82
N ASP A 174 -2.52 -4.71 13.20
CA ASP A 174 -1.08 -4.50 13.11
C ASP A 174 -0.60 -4.33 11.66
N ASN A 175 -1.01 -5.21 10.76
CA ASN A 175 -0.70 -5.11 9.34
C ASN A 175 -1.41 -3.92 8.66
N LYS A 176 -2.61 -3.57 9.12
CA LYS A 176 -3.36 -2.42 8.62
C LYS A 176 -2.71 -1.10 9.01
N VAL A 177 -2.24 -0.98 10.23
CA VAL A 177 -1.51 0.22 10.70
C VAL A 177 -0.24 0.42 9.89
N ALA A 178 0.54 -0.64 9.66
CA ALA A 178 1.73 -0.57 8.82
C ALA A 178 1.41 -0.09 7.41
N TYR A 179 0.39 -0.68 6.77
CA TYR A 179 -0.06 -0.26 5.45
C TYR A 179 -0.44 1.22 5.41
N LEU A 180 -1.25 1.70 6.34
CA LEU A 180 -1.69 3.09 6.38
C LEU A 180 -0.54 4.06 6.64
N CYS A 181 0.36 3.74 7.56
CA CYS A 181 1.55 4.56 7.81
C CYS A 181 2.44 4.66 6.59
N SER A 182 2.60 3.58 5.83
CA SER A 182 3.40 3.59 4.61
C SER A 182 2.86 4.51 3.53
N ILE A 183 1.54 4.49 3.27
CA ILE A 183 0.92 5.40 2.29
C ILE A 183 0.96 6.86 2.75
N LEU A 184 1.17 7.11 4.05
CA LEU A 184 1.41 8.43 4.62
C LEU A 184 2.90 8.82 4.63
N GLY A 185 3.77 8.02 4.02
CA GLY A 185 5.19 8.32 3.84
C GLY A 185 6.10 7.92 4.98
N TYR A 186 5.63 7.08 5.92
CA TYR A 186 6.52 6.49 6.92
C TYR A 186 7.35 5.35 6.31
N GLY A 187 8.66 5.36 6.56
CA GLY A 187 9.49 4.17 6.42
C GLY A 187 9.18 3.20 7.57
N ILE A 188 8.88 1.93 7.27
CA ILE A 188 8.47 0.95 8.28
C ILE A 188 9.59 -0.07 8.49
N TYR A 189 9.98 -0.29 9.76
CA TYR A 189 11.09 -1.14 10.14
C TYR A 189 10.66 -2.16 11.20
N ASN A 190 11.09 -3.40 11.04
CA ASN A 190 10.87 -4.48 12.00
C ASN A 190 12.23 -4.97 12.53
N ASP A 191 12.72 -4.33 13.58
CA ASP A 191 14.06 -4.55 14.18
C ASP A 191 14.00 -5.27 15.53
N PRO A 192 13.38 -6.44 15.65
CA PRO A 192 13.22 -7.14 16.93
C PRO A 192 14.54 -7.66 17.51
N LEU A 193 15.59 -7.79 16.69
CA LEU A 193 16.92 -8.18 17.17
C LEU A 193 17.64 -7.04 17.90
N SER A 194 17.24 -5.80 17.67
CA SER A 194 17.81 -4.63 18.32
C SER A 194 16.97 -4.15 19.49
N ILE A 195 15.65 -4.09 19.33
CA ILE A 195 14.69 -3.69 20.35
C ILE A 195 13.73 -4.85 20.62
N ARG A 196 13.77 -5.39 21.83
CA ARG A 196 13.00 -6.58 22.21
C ARG A 196 11.69 -6.18 22.89
N ALA A 197 10.60 -6.71 22.34
CA ALA A 197 9.26 -6.67 22.95
C ALA A 197 8.92 -8.09 23.43
N LEU A 198 8.81 -8.27 24.75
CA LEU A 198 8.62 -9.57 25.39
C LEU A 198 7.14 -9.77 25.68
N HIS A 199 6.57 -10.88 25.26
CA HIS A 199 5.17 -11.18 25.44
C HIS A 199 4.94 -12.06 26.68
N HIS A 200 4.16 -11.57 27.62
CA HIS A 200 3.70 -12.35 28.76
C HIS A 200 2.46 -13.15 28.35
N HIS A 201 2.61 -14.46 28.17
CA HIS A 201 1.54 -15.30 27.69
C HIS A 201 1.50 -16.65 28.39
N ALA A 202 0.43 -16.91 29.14
CA ALA A 202 0.12 -18.20 29.75
C ALA A 202 -1.22 -18.76 29.26
N SER A 203 -2.12 -17.92 28.73
CA SER A 203 -3.48 -18.30 28.31
C SER A 203 -3.55 -18.63 26.82
N SER A 204 -4.21 -19.74 26.45
CA SER A 204 -4.51 -20.13 25.07
C SER A 204 -5.83 -19.55 24.53
N GLU A 205 -6.60 -18.87 25.35
CA GLU A 205 -7.89 -18.31 24.94
C GLU A 205 -7.75 -17.02 24.17
N ARG A 206 -8.29 -17.00 22.96
CA ARG A 206 -8.33 -15.83 22.10
C ARG A 206 -9.75 -15.59 21.58
N ASN A 207 -10.38 -14.54 22.06
CA ASN A 207 -11.62 -14.03 21.50
C ASN A 207 -11.31 -13.17 20.27
N TYR A 208 -11.37 -13.72 19.10
CA TYR A 208 -11.19 -12.97 17.86
C TYR A 208 -12.48 -12.25 17.46
N ALA A 209 -12.42 -10.93 17.47
CA ALA A 209 -13.38 -10.11 16.75
C ALA A 209 -13.25 -10.34 15.22
N PRO A 210 -14.20 -9.87 14.40
CA PRO A 210 -14.03 -9.93 12.95
C PRO A 210 -12.70 -9.34 12.51
N THR A 211 -12.00 -10.01 11.61
CA THR A 211 -10.75 -9.54 11.03
C THR A 211 -10.97 -8.24 10.24
N LEU A 212 -10.09 -7.27 10.40
CA LEU A 212 -10.10 -6.09 9.55
C LEU A 212 -9.93 -6.46 8.08
N PRO A 213 -10.62 -5.79 7.16
CA PRO A 213 -10.43 -6.07 5.74
C PRO A 213 -9.06 -5.57 5.24
N PRO A 214 -8.46 -6.27 4.25
CA PRO A 214 -7.23 -5.78 3.59
C PRO A 214 -7.50 -4.41 2.92
N PRO A 215 -6.45 -3.72 2.44
CA PRO A 215 -5.08 -4.20 2.26
C PRO A 215 -4.26 -4.23 3.54
N TYR A 216 -3.28 -5.13 3.56
CA TYR A 216 -2.31 -5.32 4.65
C TYR A 216 -0.89 -5.15 4.14
N MET A 217 0.03 -4.98 5.09
CA MET A 217 1.44 -4.97 4.85
C MET A 217 2.14 -6.05 5.66
N LEU A 218 3.11 -6.71 5.05
CA LEU A 218 4.00 -7.67 5.69
C LEU A 218 5.38 -7.04 5.83
N ILE A 219 6.01 -7.17 7.00
CA ILE A 219 7.31 -6.56 7.29
C ILE A 219 8.26 -7.61 7.83
N ILE A 220 9.23 -7.96 7.01
CA ILE A 220 10.24 -8.97 7.37
C ILE A 220 11.11 -8.45 8.52
N PRO A 221 11.32 -9.24 9.58
CA PRO A 221 12.21 -8.85 10.68
C PRO A 221 13.66 -8.67 10.22
N HIS A 222 14.30 -7.61 10.70
CA HIS A 222 15.73 -7.34 10.53
C HIS A 222 16.28 -6.59 11.75
N GLY A 223 17.59 -6.34 11.80
CA GLY A 223 18.22 -5.63 12.92
C GLY A 223 18.65 -4.20 12.54
N ILE A 224 18.66 -3.28 13.49
CA ILE A 224 19.08 -1.88 13.30
C ILE A 224 20.52 -1.76 12.78
N HIS A 225 21.43 -2.69 13.16
CA HIS A 225 22.85 -2.62 12.86
C HIS A 225 23.29 -3.44 11.64
N ILE A 226 22.36 -3.97 10.86
CA ILE A 226 22.68 -4.74 9.67
C ILE A 226 23.00 -3.78 8.52
N THR A 227 24.19 -3.92 7.95
CA THR A 227 24.58 -3.14 6.78
C THR A 227 23.66 -3.42 5.57
N PRO A 228 23.31 -2.40 4.77
CA PRO A 228 22.29 -2.50 3.71
C PRO A 228 22.42 -3.64 2.71
N LYS A 229 23.58 -4.30 2.62
CA LYS A 229 23.85 -5.32 1.61
C LYS A 229 23.17 -6.68 1.83
N ASN A 230 22.63 -6.97 3.03
CA ASN A 230 22.09 -8.30 3.39
C ASN A 230 20.71 -8.24 4.09
N ILE A 231 20.00 -7.11 4.06
CA ILE A 231 18.72 -6.96 4.72
C ILE A 231 17.63 -7.49 3.80
N PRO A 232 16.81 -8.47 4.21
CA PRO A 232 15.57 -8.79 3.52
C PRO A 232 14.63 -7.59 3.70
N MET A 233 14.33 -6.91 2.60
CA MET A 233 13.50 -5.70 2.62
C MET A 233 12.04 -6.01 2.93
N SER A 234 11.38 -5.12 3.65
CA SER A 234 9.93 -5.14 3.81
C SER A 234 9.24 -5.05 2.45
N THR A 235 8.02 -5.54 2.34
CA THR A 235 7.25 -5.50 1.09
C THR A 235 7.13 -4.07 0.53
N ILE A 236 7.09 -3.04 1.40
CA ILE A 236 7.01 -1.64 0.96
C ILE A 236 8.37 -1.06 0.60
N GLU A 237 9.43 -1.37 1.31
CA GLU A 237 10.77 -1.03 0.83
C GLU A 237 11.00 -1.66 -0.54
N THR A 238 10.49 -2.87 -0.76
CA THR A 238 10.49 -3.50 -2.08
C THR A 238 9.68 -2.69 -3.09
N TYR A 239 8.51 -2.15 -2.75
CA TYR A 239 7.74 -1.28 -3.64
C TYR A 239 8.45 0.05 -3.88
N THR A 240 8.95 0.71 -2.85
CA THR A 240 9.64 1.99 -2.96
C THR A 240 10.91 1.86 -3.78
N LEU A 241 11.74 0.85 -3.53
CA LEU A 241 12.95 0.60 -4.31
C LEU A 241 12.63 0.15 -5.73
N SER A 242 11.60 -0.64 -5.94
CA SER A 242 11.11 -0.99 -7.27
C SER A 242 10.67 0.25 -8.03
N MET A 243 10.00 1.20 -7.37
CA MET A 243 9.57 2.45 -8.00
C MET A 243 10.75 3.40 -8.28
N ARG A 244 11.76 3.44 -7.41
CA ARG A 244 13.01 4.17 -7.68
C ARG A 244 13.78 3.56 -8.85
N ALA A 245 13.90 2.23 -8.87
CA ALA A 245 14.50 1.51 -9.99
C ALA A 245 13.74 1.74 -11.30
N LEU A 246 12.41 1.73 -11.25
CA LEU A 246 11.55 2.07 -12.38
C LEU A 246 11.78 3.51 -12.82
N ALA A 247 11.78 4.49 -11.90
CA ALA A 247 12.02 5.89 -12.20
C ALA A 247 13.38 6.12 -12.87
N SER A 248 14.40 5.39 -12.44
CA SER A 248 15.73 5.39 -13.06
C SER A 248 15.72 4.73 -14.45
N TYR A 249 15.09 3.57 -14.57
CA TYR A 249 15.02 2.81 -15.82
C TYR A 249 14.35 3.59 -16.95
N ILE A 250 13.25 4.30 -16.67
CA ILE A 250 12.50 5.07 -17.69
C ILE A 250 13.19 6.36 -18.15
N GLN A 251 14.31 6.74 -17.52
CA GLN A 251 15.12 7.88 -17.97
C GLN A 251 15.99 7.55 -19.17
N GLN A 252 16.16 6.27 -19.52
CA GLN A 252 16.97 5.87 -20.67
C GLN A 252 16.45 6.48 -21.97
N THR A 253 17.35 6.61 -22.96
CA THR A 253 17.06 7.23 -24.27
C THR A 253 16.54 6.22 -25.29
N GLU A 254 16.95 4.95 -25.19
CA GLU A 254 16.50 3.88 -26.06
C GLU A 254 15.04 3.53 -25.83
N PRO A 255 14.28 3.19 -26.85
CA PRO A 255 12.91 2.73 -26.71
C PRO A 255 12.80 1.50 -25.81
N PHE A 256 11.84 1.52 -24.89
CA PHE A 256 11.55 0.42 -23.97
C PHE A 256 10.05 0.16 -23.86
N ILE A 257 9.71 -1.05 -23.44
CA ILE A 257 8.35 -1.33 -22.98
C ILE A 257 8.36 -2.03 -21.63
N ILE A 258 7.33 -1.76 -20.87
CA ILE A 258 7.06 -2.39 -19.58
C ILE A 258 5.67 -3.02 -19.64
N PRO A 259 5.57 -4.27 -20.12
CA PRO A 259 4.32 -5.02 -20.07
C PRO A 259 3.97 -5.41 -18.65
N ARG A 260 2.70 -5.77 -18.43
CA ARG A 260 2.21 -6.25 -17.14
C ARG A 260 1.50 -7.57 -17.32
N ILE A 261 1.74 -8.51 -16.42
CA ILE A 261 0.92 -9.71 -16.30
C ILE A 261 -0.49 -9.25 -15.90
N SER A 262 -1.46 -9.47 -16.79
CA SER A 262 -2.86 -9.12 -16.55
C SER A 262 -3.65 -10.33 -16.01
N GLY A 263 -4.94 -10.21 -15.88
CA GLY A 263 -5.81 -11.26 -15.35
C GLY A 263 -6.16 -12.33 -16.40
N ILE A 264 -7.40 -12.26 -16.87
CA ILE A 264 -7.98 -13.21 -17.81
C ILE A 264 -7.19 -13.29 -19.14
N GLU A 265 -6.64 -12.15 -19.58
CA GLU A 265 -5.85 -12.04 -20.80
C GLU A 265 -4.59 -12.92 -20.74
N ASN A 266 -3.93 -12.95 -19.56
CA ASN A 266 -2.75 -13.77 -19.34
C ASN A 266 -3.09 -15.27 -19.41
N ILE A 267 -4.20 -15.67 -18.79
CA ILE A 267 -4.67 -17.05 -18.82
C ILE A 267 -4.89 -17.48 -20.28
N VAL A 268 -5.67 -16.70 -21.02
CA VAL A 268 -6.02 -17.02 -22.41
C VAL A 268 -4.78 -17.02 -23.32
N ALA A 269 -3.89 -16.05 -23.17
CA ALA A 269 -2.67 -15.97 -23.99
C ALA A 269 -1.70 -17.13 -23.73
N CYS A 270 -1.54 -17.55 -22.49
CA CYS A 270 -0.62 -18.65 -22.13
C CYS A 270 -1.20 -20.02 -22.46
N THR A 271 -2.47 -20.26 -22.20
CA THR A 271 -3.10 -21.57 -22.44
C THR A 271 -3.51 -21.79 -23.90
N LYS A 272 -3.72 -20.69 -24.65
CA LYS A 272 -4.25 -20.71 -26.03
C LYS A 272 -5.57 -21.46 -26.14
N THR A 273 -6.33 -21.48 -25.04
CA THR A 273 -7.65 -22.09 -24.94
C THR A 273 -8.70 -21.05 -24.59
N LEU A 274 -9.90 -21.24 -25.11
CA LEU A 274 -10.98 -20.28 -24.92
C LEU A 274 -12.30 -21.03 -24.73
N SER A 275 -12.59 -21.40 -23.49
CA SER A 275 -13.93 -21.87 -23.11
C SER A 275 -14.96 -20.74 -23.24
N ASP A 276 -16.24 -21.06 -23.28
CA ASP A 276 -17.29 -20.03 -23.38
C ASP A 276 -17.25 -19.03 -22.22
N ASN A 277 -16.94 -19.50 -21.01
CA ASN A 277 -16.76 -18.62 -19.84
C ASN A 277 -15.56 -17.66 -20.02
N LEU A 278 -14.41 -18.18 -20.50
CA LEU A 278 -13.24 -17.36 -20.77
C LEU A 278 -13.49 -16.38 -21.91
N ARG A 279 -14.20 -16.80 -22.95
CA ARG A 279 -14.60 -15.94 -24.08
C ARG A 279 -15.49 -14.79 -23.60
N SER A 280 -16.49 -15.11 -22.77
CA SER A 280 -17.36 -14.10 -22.18
C SER A 280 -16.59 -13.11 -21.29
N ALA A 281 -15.70 -13.61 -20.42
CA ALA A 281 -14.88 -12.79 -19.54
C ALA A 281 -13.88 -11.91 -20.33
N MET A 282 -13.24 -12.44 -21.38
CA MET A 282 -12.37 -11.66 -22.26
C MET A 282 -13.13 -10.50 -22.93
N LYS A 283 -14.34 -10.76 -23.42
CA LYS A 283 -15.16 -9.72 -24.04
C LYS A 283 -15.63 -8.70 -23.01
N GLN A 284 -16.23 -9.15 -21.90
CA GLN A 284 -16.84 -8.26 -20.92
C GLN A 284 -15.82 -7.44 -20.15
N ASN A 285 -14.77 -8.08 -19.62
CA ASN A 285 -13.85 -7.43 -18.69
C ASN A 285 -12.61 -6.84 -19.40
N ALA A 286 -12.07 -7.54 -20.39
CA ALA A 286 -10.88 -7.11 -21.12
C ALA A 286 -11.16 -6.33 -22.41
N GLY A 287 -12.39 -6.37 -22.91
CA GLY A 287 -12.78 -5.75 -24.18
C GLY A 287 -12.24 -6.48 -25.43
N ILE A 288 -11.83 -7.72 -25.28
CA ILE A 288 -11.23 -8.51 -26.36
C ILE A 288 -12.24 -9.50 -26.91
N HIS A 289 -12.78 -9.20 -28.10
CA HIS A 289 -13.69 -10.09 -28.80
C HIS A 289 -12.92 -11.01 -29.74
N VAL A 290 -12.81 -12.29 -29.39
CA VAL A 290 -12.12 -13.32 -30.17
C VAL A 290 -13.15 -14.08 -31.00
N SER A 291 -13.11 -13.93 -32.31
CA SER A 291 -14.09 -14.52 -33.22
C SER A 291 -13.83 -16.04 -33.49
N GLY A 292 -12.59 -16.48 -33.39
CA GLY A 292 -12.23 -17.87 -33.66
C GLY A 292 -10.79 -18.21 -33.27
N GLN A 293 -10.35 -19.42 -33.63
CA GLN A 293 -9.04 -19.95 -33.24
C GLN A 293 -7.86 -19.14 -33.81
N THR A 294 -7.94 -18.69 -35.05
CA THR A 294 -6.92 -17.84 -35.64
C THR A 294 -6.78 -16.51 -34.89
N SER A 295 -7.92 -15.87 -34.56
CA SER A 295 -7.97 -14.65 -33.80
C SER A 295 -7.36 -14.84 -32.40
N LEU A 296 -7.63 -15.98 -31.74
CA LEU A 296 -7.02 -16.35 -30.47
C LEU A 296 -5.50 -16.48 -30.54
N TYR A 297 -4.98 -17.18 -31.56
CA TYR A 297 -3.55 -17.34 -31.72
C TYR A 297 -2.83 -16.03 -32.04
N GLN A 298 -3.45 -15.15 -32.81
CA GLN A 298 -2.92 -13.79 -33.04
C GLN A 298 -2.85 -12.99 -31.75
N TYR A 299 -3.90 -13.08 -30.92
CA TYR A 299 -3.90 -12.42 -29.62
C TYR A 299 -2.78 -12.95 -28.72
N SER A 300 -2.71 -14.26 -28.56
CA SER A 300 -1.67 -14.92 -27.76
C SER A 300 -0.28 -14.53 -28.23
N TYR A 301 -0.05 -14.53 -29.52
CA TYR A 301 1.22 -14.15 -30.11
C TYR A 301 1.63 -12.71 -29.75
N LEU A 302 0.77 -11.73 -30.00
CA LEU A 302 1.09 -10.32 -29.73
C LEU A 302 1.19 -10.03 -28.23
N TYR A 303 0.36 -10.66 -27.41
CA TYR A 303 0.44 -10.55 -25.96
C TYR A 303 1.79 -11.04 -25.43
N LEU A 304 2.24 -12.22 -25.87
CA LEU A 304 3.50 -12.83 -25.42
C LEU A 304 4.74 -12.13 -26.00
N LYS A 305 4.65 -11.57 -27.20
CA LYS A 305 5.74 -10.79 -27.81
C LYS A 305 6.14 -9.58 -26.97
N ALA A 306 5.22 -8.97 -26.23
CA ALA A 306 5.56 -7.89 -25.33
C ALA A 306 6.55 -8.34 -24.23
N PHE A 307 6.38 -9.55 -23.70
CA PHE A 307 7.30 -10.12 -22.69
C PHE A 307 8.62 -10.61 -23.30
N GLU A 308 8.60 -11.04 -24.56
CA GLU A 308 9.80 -11.47 -25.26
C GLU A 308 10.78 -10.31 -25.47
N VAL A 309 10.29 -9.15 -25.92
CA VAL A 309 11.14 -8.00 -26.30
C VAL A 309 11.44 -7.02 -25.14
N CYS A 310 10.66 -7.02 -24.05
CA CYS A 310 10.90 -6.14 -22.93
C CYS A 310 12.19 -6.51 -22.17
N SER A 311 12.75 -5.55 -21.43
CA SER A 311 13.88 -5.81 -20.51
C SER A 311 13.41 -5.94 -19.06
N LEU A 312 12.18 -5.53 -18.77
CA LEU A 312 11.58 -5.50 -17.44
C LEU A 312 10.06 -5.62 -17.59
N TYR A 313 9.37 -6.31 -16.69
CA TYR A 313 7.91 -6.35 -16.68
C TYR A 313 7.31 -6.38 -15.28
N ALA A 314 6.03 -6.01 -15.17
CA ALA A 314 5.31 -6.03 -13.92
C ALA A 314 4.63 -7.39 -13.67
N SER A 315 4.82 -7.94 -12.48
CA SER A 315 4.24 -9.21 -12.01
C SER A 315 3.43 -8.99 -10.71
N TRP A 316 2.75 -10.02 -10.25
CA TRP A 316 2.01 -10.01 -8.99
C TRP A 316 2.77 -10.75 -7.90
N GLU A 317 2.45 -10.45 -6.65
CA GLU A 317 3.03 -11.14 -5.48
C GLU A 317 2.70 -12.63 -5.51
N PRO A 318 3.67 -13.53 -5.21
CA PRO A 318 3.47 -14.98 -5.27
C PRO A 318 2.33 -15.52 -4.38
N TRP A 319 2.05 -14.82 -3.28
CA TRP A 319 0.99 -15.15 -2.31
C TRP A 319 -0.27 -14.29 -2.45
N GLY A 320 -0.28 -13.40 -3.43
CA GLY A 320 -1.35 -12.43 -3.60
C GLY A 320 -2.63 -13.06 -4.17
N LYS A 321 -3.75 -12.42 -3.90
CA LYS A 321 -5.08 -12.78 -4.41
C LYS A 321 -5.10 -12.99 -5.93
N TYR A 322 -4.34 -12.18 -6.67
CA TYR A 322 -4.30 -12.28 -8.14
C TYR A 322 -3.56 -13.50 -8.63
N VAL A 323 -2.49 -13.94 -7.95
CA VAL A 323 -1.75 -15.15 -8.32
C VAL A 323 -2.59 -16.40 -8.14
N GLN A 324 -3.40 -16.47 -7.09
CA GLN A 324 -4.35 -17.58 -6.91
C GLN A 324 -5.33 -17.67 -8.09
N HIS A 325 -5.77 -16.53 -8.61
CA HIS A 325 -6.64 -16.48 -9.79
C HIS A 325 -5.91 -16.81 -11.09
N LEU A 326 -4.65 -16.40 -11.24
CA LEU A 326 -3.81 -16.67 -12.42
C LEU A 326 -3.35 -18.15 -12.53
N GLY A 327 -3.35 -18.88 -11.40
CA GLY A 327 -2.84 -20.23 -11.34
C GLY A 327 -1.37 -20.31 -11.79
N THR A 328 -1.04 -21.25 -12.68
CA THR A 328 0.34 -21.46 -13.17
C THR A 328 0.76 -20.50 -14.28
N THR A 329 -0.13 -19.65 -14.79
CA THR A 329 0.18 -18.84 -15.98
C THR A 329 1.16 -17.69 -15.70
N GLN A 330 1.20 -17.16 -14.49
CA GLN A 330 2.25 -16.21 -14.10
C GLN A 330 3.61 -16.91 -14.07
N SER A 331 3.70 -18.09 -13.44
CA SER A 331 4.94 -18.89 -13.42
C SER A 331 5.39 -19.27 -14.82
N TYR A 332 4.46 -19.55 -15.73
CA TYR A 332 4.75 -19.79 -17.13
C TYR A 332 5.48 -18.60 -17.78
N ILE A 333 4.96 -17.36 -17.60
CA ILE A 333 5.61 -16.15 -18.11
C ILE A 333 6.99 -15.97 -17.49
N GLN A 334 7.11 -16.13 -16.18
CA GLN A 334 8.38 -15.94 -15.46
C GLN A 334 9.45 -16.97 -15.88
N HIS A 335 9.03 -18.20 -16.14
CA HIS A 335 9.92 -19.26 -16.61
C HIS A 335 10.30 -19.09 -18.10
N THR A 336 9.32 -18.72 -18.94
CA THR A 336 9.54 -18.58 -20.39
C THR A 336 10.35 -17.32 -20.74
N TYR A 337 10.14 -16.25 -19.97
CA TYR A 337 10.79 -14.96 -20.13
C TYR A 337 11.48 -14.54 -18.82
N PRO A 338 12.64 -15.15 -18.48
CA PRO A 338 13.34 -14.92 -17.20
C PRO A 338 14.02 -13.55 -17.18
N LYS A 339 13.26 -12.50 -16.97
CA LYS A 339 13.71 -11.10 -16.91
C LYS A 339 13.43 -10.49 -15.55
N PRO A 340 14.11 -9.40 -15.19
CA PRO A 340 13.78 -8.65 -13.98
C PRO A 340 12.30 -8.31 -13.94
N THR A 341 11.72 -8.38 -12.75
CA THR A 341 10.32 -8.02 -12.51
C THR A 341 10.21 -7.04 -11.34
N PHE A 342 9.13 -6.29 -11.34
CA PHE A 342 8.69 -5.53 -10.17
C PHE A 342 7.21 -5.79 -9.93
N LEU A 343 6.73 -5.42 -8.76
CA LEU A 343 5.36 -5.71 -8.39
C LEU A 343 4.38 -4.71 -9.03
N ALA A 344 3.36 -5.24 -9.69
CA ALA A 344 2.35 -4.45 -10.40
C ALA A 344 1.61 -3.45 -9.50
N TYR A 345 1.51 -3.74 -8.20
CA TYR A 345 0.98 -2.80 -7.20
C TYR A 345 1.81 -1.52 -7.06
N GLY A 346 3.07 -1.52 -7.48
CA GLY A 346 3.87 -0.31 -7.52
C GLY A 346 3.30 0.76 -8.46
N PHE A 347 2.46 0.39 -9.43
CA PHE A 347 1.73 1.36 -10.23
C PHE A 347 0.57 2.03 -9.48
N ASP A 348 0.17 1.54 -8.31
CA ASP A 348 -0.77 2.24 -7.45
C ASP A 348 -0.06 3.48 -6.89
N ILE A 349 -0.28 4.63 -7.51
CA ILE A 349 0.53 5.86 -7.31
C ILE A 349 0.58 6.33 -5.85
N PHE A 350 -0.44 6.03 -5.08
CA PHE A 350 -0.49 6.40 -3.67
C PHE A 350 0.55 5.68 -2.79
N HIS A 351 1.18 4.59 -3.25
CA HIS A 351 2.33 3.97 -2.58
C HIS A 351 3.61 4.78 -2.74
N SER A 352 3.67 5.66 -3.75
CA SER A 352 4.86 6.45 -4.07
C SER A 352 4.57 7.94 -4.22
N ILE A 353 3.51 8.45 -3.59
CA ILE A 353 3.09 9.85 -3.79
C ILE A 353 4.12 10.85 -3.27
N HIS A 354 4.93 10.46 -2.28
CA HIS A 354 6.00 11.27 -1.73
C HIS A 354 7.26 11.27 -2.62
N GLU A 355 7.40 10.24 -3.46
CA GLU A 355 8.48 10.10 -4.44
C GLU A 355 7.92 9.39 -5.69
N PRO A 356 7.08 10.09 -6.50
CA PRO A 356 6.39 9.46 -7.60
C PRO A 356 7.34 8.94 -8.68
N TRP A 357 7.20 7.65 -9.04
CA TRP A 357 8.00 7.06 -10.12
C TRP A 357 7.86 7.84 -11.44
N THR A 358 6.72 8.49 -11.64
CA THR A 358 6.44 9.31 -12.82
C THR A 358 7.35 10.53 -12.94
N HIS A 359 8.02 10.93 -11.85
CA HIS A 359 9.04 11.97 -11.91
C HIS A 359 10.25 11.59 -12.78
N GLY A 360 10.49 10.29 -13.01
CA GLY A 360 11.44 9.81 -14.02
C GLY A 360 11.06 10.15 -15.47
N LEU A 361 9.81 10.57 -15.70
CA LEU A 361 9.33 11.03 -17.01
C LEU A 361 9.47 12.54 -17.22
N ARG A 362 10.08 13.27 -16.28
CA ARG A 362 10.24 14.73 -16.33
C ARG A 362 10.72 15.20 -17.70
N GLY A 363 10.05 16.21 -18.25
CA GLY A 363 10.39 16.84 -19.53
C GLY A 363 10.01 16.02 -20.78
N LYS A 364 9.49 14.79 -20.63
CA LYS A 364 9.05 13.97 -21.76
C LYS A 364 7.65 14.34 -22.25
N ARG A 365 7.37 14.05 -23.51
CA ARG A 365 6.02 14.10 -24.09
C ARG A 365 5.38 12.73 -23.82
N ILE A 366 4.28 12.72 -23.06
CA ILE A 366 3.65 11.50 -22.58
C ILE A 366 2.31 11.30 -23.29
N LEU A 367 2.12 10.18 -23.95
CA LEU A 367 0.84 9.78 -24.49
C LEU A 367 0.03 9.05 -23.41
N ILE A 368 -1.10 9.60 -23.02
CA ILE A 368 -2.07 8.97 -22.14
C ILE A 368 -3.08 8.21 -23.02
N ILE A 369 -3.03 6.88 -22.95
CA ILE A 369 -3.99 5.99 -23.59
C ILE A 369 -5.01 5.56 -22.54
N SER A 370 -6.19 6.16 -22.55
CA SER A 370 -7.22 5.91 -21.53
C SER A 370 -8.62 6.11 -22.12
N PRO A 371 -9.61 5.32 -21.68
CA PRO A 371 -11.02 5.57 -22.04
C PRO A 371 -11.57 6.88 -21.46
N PHE A 372 -10.89 7.49 -20.50
CA PHE A 372 -11.32 8.66 -19.73
C PHE A 372 -10.63 9.97 -20.12
N ILE A 373 -10.13 10.08 -21.35
CA ILE A 373 -9.34 11.24 -21.80
C ILE A 373 -10.12 12.54 -21.79
N ASP A 374 -11.42 12.51 -22.00
CA ASP A 374 -12.26 13.71 -22.00
C ASP A 374 -12.37 14.27 -20.57
N THR A 375 -12.52 13.41 -19.57
CA THR A 375 -12.47 13.81 -18.16
C THR A 375 -11.03 14.19 -17.75
N ILE A 376 -10.01 13.41 -18.13
CA ILE A 376 -8.58 13.66 -17.77
C ILE A 376 -8.12 15.05 -18.21
N ARG A 377 -8.46 15.49 -19.43
CA ARG A 377 -8.05 16.80 -19.97
C ARG A 377 -8.46 17.98 -19.11
N HIS A 378 -9.52 17.84 -18.33
CA HIS A 378 -10.07 18.89 -17.48
C HIS A 378 -9.68 18.77 -16.01
N GLN A 379 -8.85 17.79 -15.66
CA GLN A 379 -8.40 17.58 -14.29
C GLN A 379 -7.16 18.42 -13.98
N PRO A 380 -7.11 19.04 -12.79
CA PRO A 380 -5.91 19.74 -12.35
C PRO A 380 -4.81 18.73 -12.04
N ARG A 381 -3.55 19.18 -12.13
CA ARG A 381 -2.40 18.27 -11.98
C ARG A 381 -1.89 18.18 -10.54
N LYS A 382 -1.88 19.30 -9.80
CA LYS A 382 -1.32 19.37 -8.44
C LYS A 382 -2.36 19.15 -7.35
N GLU A 383 -3.58 19.56 -7.59
CA GLU A 383 -4.63 19.63 -6.59
C GLU A 383 -5.21 18.25 -6.22
N ILE A 384 -4.96 17.23 -7.05
CA ILE A 384 -5.42 15.86 -6.79
C ILE A 384 -4.72 15.28 -5.56
N TYR A 385 -3.38 15.37 -5.52
CA TYR A 385 -2.54 14.80 -4.47
C TYR A 385 -1.65 15.83 -3.74
N GLY A 386 -1.77 17.10 -4.06
CA GLY A 386 -0.84 18.12 -3.56
C GLY A 386 0.53 18.13 -4.24
N VAL A 387 0.76 17.23 -5.20
CA VAL A 387 2.00 17.10 -5.97
C VAL A 387 1.68 16.92 -7.46
N ASP A 388 2.52 17.50 -8.33
CA ASP A 388 2.42 17.23 -9.77
C ASP A 388 3.09 15.90 -10.10
N LEU A 389 2.28 14.92 -10.51
CA LEU A 389 2.79 13.59 -10.89
C LEU A 389 3.58 13.59 -12.20
N PHE A 390 3.44 14.61 -13.04
CA PHE A 390 4.09 14.71 -14.35
C PHE A 390 4.78 16.06 -14.52
N PRO A 391 5.76 16.39 -13.68
CA PRO A 391 6.40 17.72 -13.70
C PRO A 391 7.09 17.97 -15.04
N GLU A 392 6.86 19.16 -15.61
CA GLU A 392 7.45 19.60 -16.89
C GLU A 392 7.10 18.71 -18.10
N CYS A 393 6.15 17.77 -17.95
CA CYS A 393 5.71 16.91 -19.04
C CYS A 393 4.63 17.57 -19.91
N THR A 394 4.68 17.29 -21.19
CA THR A 394 3.58 17.55 -22.14
C THR A 394 2.73 16.31 -22.24
N LEU A 395 1.42 16.43 -21.99
CA LEU A 395 0.49 15.30 -22.08
C LEU A 395 -0.24 15.32 -23.43
N VAL A 396 -0.18 14.22 -24.13
CA VAL A 396 -0.93 13.93 -25.37
C VAL A 396 -1.96 12.86 -25.04
N TYR A 397 -3.10 12.86 -25.67
CA TYR A 397 -4.22 11.99 -25.29
C TYR A 397 -4.80 11.27 -26.48
N ILE A 398 -5.08 9.98 -26.33
CA ILE A 398 -5.81 9.18 -27.31
C ILE A 398 -6.77 8.21 -26.61
N LYS A 399 -7.97 8.05 -27.17
CA LYS A 399 -8.97 7.12 -26.68
C LYS A 399 -8.74 5.74 -27.32
N PRO A 400 -8.59 4.68 -26.52
CA PRO A 400 -8.47 3.33 -27.08
C PRO A 400 -9.82 2.79 -27.53
N PRO A 401 -9.88 1.67 -28.27
CA PRO A 401 -11.12 0.96 -28.51
C PRO A 401 -11.86 0.66 -27.21
N GLN A 402 -13.13 1.04 -27.11
CA GLN A 402 -14.01 0.76 -25.98
C GLN A 402 -14.99 -0.36 -26.36
N THR A 403 -14.50 -1.59 -26.23
CA THR A 403 -15.24 -2.79 -26.62
C THR A 403 -15.70 -3.64 -25.43
N GLN A 404 -15.45 -3.17 -24.20
CA GLN A 404 -15.94 -3.83 -22.99
C GLN A 404 -17.46 -3.74 -22.89
N GLY A 405 -18.09 -4.84 -22.52
CA GLY A 405 -19.55 -4.91 -22.28
C GLY A 405 -20.44 -4.74 -23.52
N THR A 406 -19.90 -4.40 -24.67
CA THR A 406 -20.68 -4.24 -25.90
C THR A 406 -21.01 -5.56 -26.56
N GLU A 407 -22.27 -5.78 -26.96
CA GLU A 407 -22.68 -7.02 -27.64
C GLU A 407 -22.19 -7.11 -29.07
N SER A 408 -21.99 -5.99 -29.76
CA SER A 408 -21.73 -5.88 -31.20
C SER A 408 -20.31 -5.43 -31.56
N SER A 409 -19.29 -5.82 -30.78
CA SER A 409 -17.92 -5.50 -31.13
C SER A 409 -17.39 -6.37 -32.28
N ARG A 410 -16.63 -5.76 -33.17
CA ARG A 410 -15.83 -6.49 -34.18
C ARG A 410 -14.78 -7.36 -33.48
N ASP A 411 -14.16 -8.27 -34.25
CA ASP A 411 -12.99 -9.00 -33.77
C ASP A 411 -11.92 -8.03 -33.25
N TRP A 412 -11.29 -8.37 -32.13
CA TRP A 412 -10.28 -7.54 -31.47
C TRP A 412 -9.16 -7.12 -32.43
N HIS A 413 -8.76 -7.98 -33.37
CA HIS A 413 -7.67 -7.71 -34.28
C HIS A 413 -8.00 -6.58 -35.28
N VAL A 414 -9.26 -6.45 -35.67
CA VAL A 414 -9.73 -5.33 -36.49
C VAL A 414 -9.63 -4.01 -35.71
N GLU A 415 -10.17 -3.98 -34.51
CA GLU A 415 -10.11 -2.78 -33.64
C GLU A 415 -8.65 -2.40 -33.30
N TYR A 416 -7.80 -3.40 -33.01
CA TYR A 416 -6.38 -3.22 -32.76
C TYR A 416 -5.65 -2.61 -33.97
N THR A 417 -5.91 -3.14 -35.16
CA THR A 417 -5.28 -2.64 -36.40
C THR A 417 -5.64 -1.20 -36.69
N LEU A 418 -6.92 -0.85 -36.52
CA LEU A 418 -7.37 0.53 -36.69
C LEU A 418 -6.73 1.45 -35.64
N PHE A 419 -6.66 1.01 -34.39
CA PHE A 419 -6.03 1.78 -33.32
C PHE A 419 -4.51 1.96 -33.54
N CYS A 420 -3.82 0.94 -34.02
CA CYS A 420 -2.40 1.05 -34.40
C CYS A 420 -2.20 2.08 -35.51
N ALA A 421 -3.10 2.16 -36.45
CA ALA A 421 -3.03 3.18 -37.52
C ALA A 421 -3.21 4.61 -36.94
N GLU A 422 -4.10 4.80 -35.97
CA GLU A 422 -4.25 6.11 -35.29
C GLU A 422 -2.99 6.45 -34.47
N LEU A 423 -2.43 5.48 -33.75
CA LEU A 423 -1.16 5.66 -33.00
C LEU A 423 0.00 6.05 -33.92
N TYR A 424 0.07 5.44 -35.11
CA TYR A 424 1.09 5.76 -36.11
C TYR A 424 1.01 7.21 -36.60
N LYS A 425 -0.19 7.75 -36.80
CA LYS A 425 -0.40 9.13 -37.24
C LYS A 425 0.15 10.16 -36.23
N ILE A 426 0.12 9.82 -34.94
CA ILE A 426 0.56 10.73 -33.86
C ILE A 426 1.93 10.37 -33.28
N LYS A 427 2.64 9.39 -33.84
CA LYS A 427 3.89 8.85 -33.26
C LYS A 427 4.95 9.93 -32.96
N ASP A 428 5.01 10.98 -33.74
CA ASP A 428 6.02 12.05 -33.57
C ASP A 428 5.63 13.09 -32.50
N THR A 429 4.46 12.96 -31.90
CA THR A 429 3.97 13.88 -30.86
C THR A 429 4.29 13.44 -29.44
N PHE A 430 4.79 12.22 -29.23
CA PHE A 430 5.09 11.68 -27.91
C PHE A 430 6.38 10.85 -27.89
N ASP A 431 6.91 10.64 -26.71
CA ASP A 431 8.13 9.85 -26.45
C ASP A 431 7.78 8.53 -25.74
N VAL A 432 6.87 8.58 -24.75
CA VAL A 432 6.45 7.44 -23.90
C VAL A 432 4.93 7.39 -23.82
N ALA A 433 4.34 6.21 -23.93
CA ALA A 433 2.91 5.99 -23.74
C ALA A 433 2.63 5.33 -22.37
N LEU A 434 1.62 5.82 -21.65
CA LEU A 434 1.04 5.18 -20.46
C LEU A 434 -0.28 4.53 -20.85
N CYS A 435 -0.34 3.19 -20.79
CA CYS A 435 -1.44 2.41 -21.33
C CYS A 435 -2.45 1.99 -20.24
N SER A 436 -3.71 2.39 -20.43
CA SER A 436 -4.89 1.93 -19.70
C SER A 436 -5.98 1.57 -20.70
N CYS A 437 -5.80 0.47 -21.43
CA CYS A 437 -6.66 0.07 -22.54
C CYS A 437 -7.07 -1.42 -22.48
N GLY A 438 -7.30 -1.94 -21.25
CA GLY A 438 -7.77 -3.30 -21.03
C GLY A 438 -6.87 -4.34 -21.71
N GLY A 439 -7.47 -5.32 -22.36
CA GLY A 439 -6.74 -6.40 -23.01
C GLY A 439 -5.89 -6.00 -24.22
N TYR A 440 -6.06 -4.79 -24.73
CA TYR A 440 -5.20 -4.26 -25.81
C TYR A 440 -3.81 -3.82 -25.32
N ALA A 441 -3.58 -3.65 -24.03
CA ALA A 441 -2.41 -2.94 -23.51
C ALA A 441 -1.07 -3.61 -23.87
N ASN A 442 -0.89 -4.92 -23.63
CA ASN A 442 0.35 -5.60 -24.00
C ASN A 442 0.59 -5.64 -25.53
N PRO A 443 -0.41 -5.98 -26.37
CA PRO A 443 -0.27 -5.84 -27.83
C PRO A 443 0.09 -4.42 -28.27
N VAL A 444 -0.50 -3.39 -27.68
CA VAL A 444 -0.19 -1.98 -27.98
C VAL A 444 1.23 -1.61 -27.55
N CYS A 445 1.68 -2.05 -26.36
CA CYS A 445 3.06 -1.84 -25.92
C CYS A 445 4.05 -2.45 -26.95
N TYR A 446 3.79 -3.67 -27.39
CA TYR A 446 4.63 -4.30 -28.42
C TYR A 446 4.63 -3.51 -29.73
N TYR A 447 3.46 -3.11 -30.22
CA TYR A 447 3.36 -2.28 -31.44
C TYR A 447 4.16 -0.98 -31.31
N LEU A 448 3.98 -0.23 -30.22
CA LEU A 448 4.69 1.02 -29.99
C LEU A 448 6.22 0.82 -30.00
N TYR A 449 6.68 -0.28 -29.41
CA TYR A 449 8.10 -0.65 -29.46
C TYR A 449 8.59 -0.86 -30.91
N THR A 450 7.80 -1.54 -31.75
CA THR A 450 8.17 -1.82 -33.16
C THR A 450 8.27 -0.55 -34.00
N ILE A 451 7.63 0.54 -33.59
CA ILE A 451 7.71 1.85 -34.26
C ILE A 451 8.66 2.83 -33.53
N GLY A 452 9.52 2.31 -32.64
CA GLY A 452 10.55 3.09 -31.96
C GLY A 452 10.02 3.98 -30.82
N LYS A 453 8.90 3.61 -30.17
CA LYS A 453 8.32 4.35 -29.05
C LYS A 453 8.33 3.53 -27.77
N SER A 454 8.48 4.22 -26.63
CA SER A 454 8.38 3.58 -25.33
C SER A 454 6.93 3.47 -24.86
N ALA A 455 6.63 2.42 -24.07
CA ALA A 455 5.29 2.23 -23.52
C ALA A 455 5.32 1.50 -22.18
N ILE A 456 4.39 1.87 -21.28
CA ILE A 456 4.22 1.29 -19.96
C ILE A 456 2.77 0.88 -19.78
N TYR A 457 2.52 -0.38 -19.47
CA TYR A 457 1.19 -0.87 -19.14
C TYR A 457 0.86 -0.59 -17.67
N VAL A 458 0.33 0.60 -17.38
CA VAL A 458 -0.10 1.02 -16.03
C VAL A 458 -1.40 0.32 -15.63
N GLY A 459 -2.35 0.21 -16.55
CA GLY A 459 -3.66 -0.40 -16.33
C GLY A 459 -4.69 0.55 -15.76
N GLY A 460 -5.79 0.01 -15.23
CA GLY A 460 -6.94 0.80 -14.77
C GLY A 460 -6.63 1.81 -13.68
N VAL A 461 -5.57 1.59 -12.90
CA VAL A 461 -5.14 2.52 -11.85
C VAL A 461 -4.68 3.87 -12.41
N LEU A 462 -4.35 3.97 -13.71
CA LEU A 462 -3.96 5.23 -14.35
C LEU A 462 -5.00 6.34 -14.19
N GLN A 463 -6.30 5.98 -14.12
CA GLN A 463 -7.36 6.97 -13.86
C GLN A 463 -7.19 7.69 -12.51
N MET A 464 -6.70 6.97 -11.49
CA MET A 464 -6.44 7.52 -10.16
C MET A 464 -5.35 8.61 -10.18
N TYR A 465 -4.39 8.58 -11.13
CA TYR A 465 -3.35 9.60 -11.28
C TYR A 465 -3.94 10.99 -11.58
N PHE A 466 -5.14 11.00 -12.11
CA PHE A 466 -5.87 12.21 -12.50
C PHE A 466 -7.11 12.46 -11.61
N GLY A 467 -7.21 11.79 -10.46
CA GLY A 467 -8.34 11.96 -9.56
C GLY A 467 -9.69 11.49 -10.15
N ILE A 468 -9.65 10.50 -11.03
CA ILE A 468 -10.86 9.88 -11.56
C ILE A 468 -11.09 8.57 -10.81
N TYR A 469 -12.30 8.39 -10.27
CA TYR A 469 -12.64 7.22 -9.48
C TYR A 469 -13.89 6.49 -9.99
N GLY A 470 -13.91 5.18 -9.75
CA GLY A 470 -15.05 4.31 -9.99
C GLY A 470 -15.41 3.52 -8.73
N ASN A 471 -16.38 2.62 -8.85
CA ASN A 471 -16.84 1.81 -7.70
C ASN A 471 -15.75 0.88 -7.14
N ARG A 472 -14.82 0.42 -7.97
CA ARG A 472 -13.68 -0.40 -7.51
C ARG A 472 -12.87 0.31 -6.45
N TRP A 473 -12.48 1.56 -6.70
CA TRP A 473 -11.63 2.32 -5.80
C TRP A 473 -12.31 2.63 -4.48
N MET A 474 -13.62 2.93 -4.53
CA MET A 474 -14.41 3.13 -3.32
C MET A 474 -14.50 1.87 -2.45
N LYS A 475 -14.50 0.68 -3.04
CA LYS A 475 -14.59 -0.61 -2.34
C LYS A 475 -13.24 -1.19 -1.96
N GLU A 476 -12.27 -1.15 -2.86
CA GLU A 476 -10.97 -1.83 -2.67
C GLU A 476 -9.92 -0.93 -1.99
N ARG A 477 -10.14 0.41 -2.01
CA ARG A 477 -9.19 1.39 -1.46
C ARG A 477 -9.90 2.49 -0.65
N PRO A 478 -10.83 2.13 0.27
CA PRO A 478 -11.64 3.11 0.99
C PRO A 478 -10.80 4.10 1.82
N GLU A 479 -9.66 3.66 2.35
CA GLU A 479 -8.75 4.51 3.11
C GLU A 479 -8.06 5.54 2.21
N ILE A 480 -7.63 5.14 1.01
CA ILE A 480 -7.03 6.03 0.02
C ILE A 480 -8.05 7.10 -0.39
N MET A 481 -9.30 6.69 -0.63
CA MET A 481 -10.36 7.64 -0.96
C MET A 481 -10.63 8.62 0.19
N LYS A 482 -10.58 8.17 1.45
CA LYS A 482 -10.71 9.06 2.62
C LYS A 482 -9.55 10.03 2.77
N LEU A 483 -8.32 9.61 2.42
CA LEU A 483 -7.12 10.44 2.55
C LEU A 483 -7.01 11.51 1.47
N TYR A 484 -7.22 11.14 0.22
CA TYR A 484 -6.87 11.96 -0.93
C TYR A 484 -8.06 12.55 -1.66
N MET A 485 -9.27 11.96 -1.51
CA MET A 485 -10.44 12.47 -2.21
C MET A 485 -10.80 13.90 -1.75
N ASN A 486 -10.85 14.81 -2.72
CA ASN A 486 -11.21 16.21 -2.52
C ASN A 486 -12.19 16.66 -3.61
N SER A 487 -12.50 17.95 -3.67
CA SER A 487 -13.50 18.51 -4.63
C SER A 487 -13.10 18.38 -6.10
N HIS A 488 -11.83 18.09 -6.41
CA HIS A 488 -11.35 17.90 -7.78
C HIS A 488 -11.54 16.47 -8.29
N TRP A 489 -11.76 15.50 -7.39
CA TRP A 489 -12.00 14.12 -7.79
C TRP A 489 -13.36 13.96 -8.44
N LYS A 490 -13.41 13.23 -9.56
CA LYS A 490 -14.63 13.06 -10.37
C LYS A 490 -14.82 11.61 -10.81
N ARG A 491 -16.06 11.27 -11.09
CA ARG A 491 -16.35 10.08 -11.90
C ARG A 491 -16.12 10.40 -13.38
N PRO A 492 -15.85 9.38 -14.22
CA PRO A 492 -15.84 9.55 -15.66
C PRO A 492 -17.14 10.22 -16.15
N SER A 493 -17.04 10.99 -17.22
CA SER A 493 -18.20 11.60 -17.85
C SER A 493 -19.20 10.54 -18.37
N SER A 494 -20.45 10.91 -18.56
CA SER A 494 -21.46 10.00 -19.11
C SER A 494 -21.12 9.51 -20.52
N SER A 495 -20.45 10.33 -21.33
CA SER A 495 -19.97 9.98 -22.67
C SER A 495 -18.83 8.94 -22.67
N GLU A 496 -18.15 8.77 -21.53
CA GLU A 496 -17.07 7.80 -21.33
C GLU A 496 -17.54 6.51 -20.64
N THR A 497 -18.83 6.43 -20.32
CA THR A 497 -19.45 5.25 -19.73
C THR A 497 -20.04 4.38 -20.84
N PRO A 498 -19.52 3.16 -21.11
CA PRO A 498 -20.04 2.33 -22.17
C PRO A 498 -21.43 1.80 -21.86
N LEU A 499 -22.20 1.52 -22.91
CA LEU A 499 -23.45 0.78 -22.78
C LEU A 499 -23.15 -0.58 -22.13
N GLY A 500 -23.88 -0.92 -21.07
CA GLY A 500 -23.65 -2.16 -20.34
C GLY A 500 -22.52 -2.08 -19.26
N ALA A 501 -22.03 -0.89 -18.92
CA ALA A 501 -21.03 -0.72 -17.85
C ALA A 501 -21.44 -1.39 -16.52
N SER A 502 -22.74 -1.54 -16.23
CA SER A 502 -23.26 -2.25 -15.06
C SER A 502 -22.90 -3.73 -15.03
N SER A 503 -22.72 -4.36 -16.18
CA SER A 503 -22.30 -5.77 -16.29
C SER A 503 -20.79 -5.96 -16.14
N ILE A 504 -20.00 -4.88 -16.18
CA ILE A 504 -18.55 -4.91 -16.02
C ILE A 504 -18.21 -4.71 -14.54
N GLU A 505 -18.10 -5.81 -13.79
CA GLU A 505 -17.73 -5.81 -12.37
C GLU A 505 -18.46 -4.72 -11.55
N ASN A 506 -19.78 -4.57 -11.74
CA ASN A 506 -20.63 -3.55 -11.11
C ASN A 506 -20.14 -2.10 -11.30
N LYS A 507 -19.83 -1.70 -12.52
CA LYS A 507 -19.26 -0.39 -12.85
C LYS A 507 -17.93 -0.10 -12.16
N CYS A 508 -17.02 -1.06 -12.18
CA CYS A 508 -15.78 -0.98 -11.41
C CYS A 508 -14.95 0.28 -11.70
N TYR A 509 -14.95 0.77 -12.92
CA TYR A 509 -14.20 1.98 -13.34
C TYR A 509 -15.06 3.25 -13.45
N TRP A 510 -16.41 3.16 -13.32
CA TRP A 510 -17.39 4.23 -13.51
C TRP A 510 -18.20 4.56 -12.27
#